data_77cacbaf832a7b28b707a2e31cb61884
#
_entry.id   77cacbaf832a7b28b707a2e31cb61884
#
_cell.length_a   1.000
_cell.length_b   1.000
_cell.length_c   1.000
_cell.angle_alpha   90.00
_cell.angle_beta   90.00
_cell.angle_gamma   90.00
#
_symmetry.space_group_name_H-M   'P 1'
#
loop_
_entity.id
_entity.type
_entity.pdbx_description
1 polymer ?
#
loop_
_entity_poly.entity_id
_entity_poly.type
_entity_poly.pdbx_seq_one_letter_code
_entity_poly.pdbx_strand_id
1 'polypeptide(L)'
;MEEKANPLTKYYRQPAIYIKFPSGGKYYTDDIVTPTENGEHAVLPMTAKDDLAFKTPDSLMSGQSTVDVIKSCVPDIKDPWKLVNYDVDTVLIAIRIAGYGETMDVQTSVPTINEAVSHTVNLPSMLEQITQTSIQESTTLPNGMKIKVKPVSYTHLTLPTKA
;
A
#
# COMPACT_ATOMS: atom_id res chain seq x y z
N MET A 1 27.80 17.20 25.33
CA MET A 1 26.62 18.10 25.29
C MET A 1 25.41 17.18 25.11
N GLU A 2 24.63 16.99 26.17
CA GLU A 2 23.36 16.22 26.04
C GLU A 2 22.39 17.08 25.22
N GLU A 3 22.00 16.56 24.06
CA GLU A 3 21.01 17.15 23.20
C GLU A 3 19.67 17.10 23.97
N LYS A 4 19.20 18.26 24.43
CA LYS A 4 17.90 18.34 25.13
C LYS A 4 16.83 17.82 24.19
N ALA A 5 16.30 16.62 24.47
CA ALA A 5 15.20 16.04 23.74
C ALA A 5 14.05 17.06 23.63
N ASN A 6 13.62 17.34 22.41
CA ASN A 6 12.53 18.28 22.18
C ASN A 6 11.25 17.76 22.86
N PRO A 7 10.64 18.48 23.82
CA PRO A 7 9.45 18.00 24.52
C PRO A 7 8.24 17.76 23.61
N LEU A 8 8.27 18.26 22.36
CA LEU A 8 7.20 18.05 21.37
C LEU A 8 7.32 16.73 20.62
N THR A 9 8.46 16.00 20.73
CA THR A 9 8.63 14.70 20.04
C THR A 9 7.57 13.68 20.40
N LYS A 10 7.04 13.74 21.63
CA LYS A 10 5.94 12.85 22.08
C LYS A 10 4.61 13.05 21.33
N TYR A 11 4.46 14.19 20.64
CA TYR A 11 3.26 14.50 19.83
C TYR A 11 3.44 14.19 18.34
N TYR A 12 4.66 13.81 17.92
CA TYR A 12 4.88 13.39 16.54
C TYR A 12 4.31 11.99 16.33
N ARG A 13 3.76 11.76 15.15
CA ARG A 13 3.34 10.41 14.76
C ARG A 13 4.55 9.48 14.81
N GLN A 14 4.39 8.34 15.47
CA GLN A 14 5.41 7.30 15.52
C GLN A 14 5.08 6.22 14.49
N PRO A 15 6.08 5.59 13.87
CA PRO A 15 5.85 4.42 13.03
C PRO A 15 5.14 3.32 13.81
N ALA A 16 4.06 2.79 13.24
CA ALA A 16 3.30 1.69 13.83
C ALA A 16 3.76 0.33 13.30
N ILE A 17 4.21 0.28 12.04
CA ILE A 17 4.67 -0.94 11.37
C ILE A 17 5.76 -0.58 10.36
N TYR A 18 6.61 -1.54 10.03
CA TYR A 18 7.61 -1.45 8.96
C TYR A 18 7.28 -2.49 7.90
N ILE A 19 7.43 -2.11 6.63
CA ILE A 19 7.12 -2.98 5.50
C ILE A 19 8.28 -3.05 4.50
N LYS A 20 8.36 -4.17 3.79
CA LYS A 20 9.18 -4.34 2.59
C LYS A 20 8.28 -4.41 1.37
N PHE A 21 8.71 -3.79 0.29
CA PHE A 21 7.99 -3.93 -0.97
C PHE A 21 8.17 -5.34 -1.55
N PRO A 22 7.10 -6.01 -2.00
CA PRO A 22 7.19 -7.27 -2.74
C PRO A 22 8.06 -7.16 -4.01
N SER A 23 8.12 -5.97 -4.62
CA SER A 23 9.02 -5.68 -5.75
C SER A 23 10.50 -5.69 -5.37
N GLY A 24 10.83 -5.61 -4.07
CA GLY A 24 12.19 -5.39 -3.59
C GLY A 24 12.77 -4.04 -4.01
N GLY A 25 11.95 -3.06 -4.38
CA GLY A 25 12.38 -1.74 -4.82
C GLY A 25 13.00 -1.68 -6.23
N LYS A 26 12.98 -2.77 -7.00
CA LYS A 26 13.67 -2.90 -8.30
C LYS A 26 13.23 -1.90 -9.37
N TYR A 27 12.04 -1.33 -9.24
CA TYR A 27 11.44 -0.47 -10.25
C TYR A 27 11.51 1.01 -9.89
N TYR A 28 12.11 1.35 -8.75
CA TYR A 28 12.11 2.70 -8.19
C TYR A 28 13.49 3.31 -8.23
N THR A 29 13.51 4.58 -8.57
CA THR A 29 14.65 5.48 -8.44
C THR A 29 14.47 6.34 -7.18
N ASP A 30 15.51 6.99 -6.72
CA ASP A 30 15.53 7.79 -5.49
C ASP A 30 14.54 8.98 -5.51
N ASP A 31 14.05 9.36 -6.69
CA ASP A 31 13.01 10.37 -6.87
C ASP A 31 11.59 9.81 -6.63
N ILE A 32 11.41 8.48 -6.67
CA ILE A 32 10.13 7.81 -6.43
C ILE A 32 10.04 7.32 -5.00
N VAL A 33 11.06 6.57 -4.55
CA VAL A 33 11.15 6.02 -3.19
C VAL A 33 12.55 6.24 -2.66
N THR A 34 12.67 6.78 -1.46
CA THR A 34 13.96 6.93 -0.79
C THR A 34 14.46 5.55 -0.36
N PRO A 35 15.65 5.12 -0.77
CA PRO A 35 16.21 3.85 -0.35
C PRO A 35 16.52 3.87 1.16
N THR A 36 16.21 2.76 1.83
CA THR A 36 16.54 2.53 3.23
C THR A 36 17.59 1.44 3.36
N GLU A 37 18.42 1.48 4.41
CA GLU A 37 19.53 0.52 4.59
C GLU A 37 19.06 -0.94 4.58
N ASN A 38 17.89 -1.22 5.18
CA ASN A 38 17.33 -2.57 5.30
C ASN A 38 16.23 -2.86 4.25
N GLY A 39 15.90 -1.91 3.37
CA GLY A 39 14.76 -2.00 2.46
C GLY A 39 13.41 -1.99 3.17
N GLU A 40 13.37 -1.54 4.43
CA GLU A 40 12.16 -1.41 5.23
C GLU A 40 11.70 0.04 5.26
N HIS A 41 10.41 0.26 5.06
CA HIS A 41 9.80 1.58 5.06
C HIS A 41 8.86 1.73 6.25
N ALA A 42 9.02 2.82 6.98
CA ALA A 42 8.20 3.13 8.14
C ALA A 42 6.79 3.57 7.71
N VAL A 43 5.77 2.99 8.32
CA VAL A 43 4.37 3.33 8.07
C VAL A 43 3.79 4.00 9.30
N LEU A 44 3.32 5.23 9.12
CA LEU A 44 2.67 6.04 10.14
C LEU A 44 1.15 5.83 10.09
N PRO A 45 0.45 5.90 11.24
CA PRO A 45 -1.01 5.86 11.25
C PRO A 45 -1.58 7.08 10.52
N MET A 46 -2.75 6.92 9.91
CA MET A 46 -3.49 8.01 9.26
C MET A 46 -3.83 9.13 10.23
N THR A 47 -3.86 10.36 9.73
CA THR A 47 -4.44 11.50 10.46
C THR A 47 -5.95 11.58 10.20
N ALA A 48 -6.66 12.38 11.02
CA ALA A 48 -8.08 12.68 10.77
C ALA A 48 -8.32 13.32 9.39
N LYS A 49 -7.34 14.10 8.87
CA LYS A 49 -7.39 14.67 7.53
C LYS A 49 -7.33 13.58 6.47
N ASP A 50 -6.45 12.59 6.64
CA ASP A 50 -6.30 11.47 5.71
C ASP A 50 -7.57 10.61 5.67
N ASP A 51 -8.17 10.36 6.83
CA ASP A 51 -9.43 9.61 6.95
C ASP A 51 -10.60 10.34 6.27
N LEU A 52 -10.68 11.66 6.40
CA LEU A 52 -11.66 12.47 5.69
C LEU A 52 -11.46 12.44 4.16
N ALA A 53 -10.21 12.44 3.69
CA ALA A 53 -9.91 12.36 2.27
C ALA A 53 -10.43 11.06 1.66
N PHE A 54 -10.32 9.93 2.36
CA PHE A 54 -10.89 8.65 1.93
C PHE A 54 -12.42 8.62 1.93
N LYS A 55 -13.08 9.48 2.68
CA LYS A 55 -14.56 9.59 2.70
C LYS A 55 -15.13 10.49 1.59
N THR A 56 -14.27 11.16 0.82
CA THR A 56 -14.69 12.06 -0.26
C THR A 56 -14.74 11.27 -1.58
N PRO A 57 -15.94 10.99 -2.16
CA PRO A 57 -16.09 10.10 -3.31
C PRO A 57 -15.31 10.53 -4.55
N ASP A 58 -15.32 11.82 -4.89
CA ASP A 58 -14.65 12.36 -6.08
C ASP A 58 -13.12 12.14 -6.03
N SER A 59 -12.55 12.32 -4.86
CA SER A 59 -11.11 12.12 -4.63
C SER A 59 -10.71 10.66 -4.70
N LEU A 60 -11.59 9.75 -4.25
CA LEU A 60 -11.38 8.30 -4.38
C LEU A 60 -11.41 7.86 -5.83
N MET A 61 -12.39 8.33 -6.61
CA MET A 61 -12.54 7.97 -8.03
C MET A 61 -11.35 8.44 -8.87
N SER A 62 -10.75 9.57 -8.53
CA SER A 62 -9.57 10.09 -9.22
C SER A 62 -8.25 9.42 -8.78
N GLY A 63 -8.26 8.65 -7.68
CA GLY A 63 -7.07 8.07 -7.06
C GLY A 63 -6.20 9.07 -6.29
N GLN A 64 -6.55 10.36 -6.31
CA GLN A 64 -5.76 11.41 -5.65
C GLN A 64 -5.72 11.25 -4.13
N SER A 65 -6.85 10.89 -3.50
CA SER A 65 -6.91 10.61 -2.06
C SER A 65 -5.96 9.50 -1.64
N THR A 66 -5.89 8.43 -2.43
CA THR A 66 -4.98 7.31 -2.17
C THR A 66 -3.52 7.78 -2.20
N VAL A 67 -3.15 8.58 -3.20
CA VAL A 67 -1.80 9.13 -3.34
C VAL A 67 -1.45 10.06 -2.17
N ASP A 68 -2.35 10.93 -1.79
CA ASP A 68 -2.14 11.89 -0.69
C ASP A 68 -1.98 11.17 0.65
N VAL A 69 -2.78 10.13 0.90
CA VAL A 69 -2.68 9.31 2.10
C VAL A 69 -1.38 8.50 2.14
N ILE A 70 -0.97 7.91 1.02
CA ILE A 70 0.31 7.19 0.95
C ILE A 70 1.47 8.15 1.27
N LYS A 71 1.51 9.34 0.69
CA LYS A 71 2.52 10.37 1.01
C LYS A 71 2.52 10.80 2.47
N SER A 72 1.33 10.89 3.07
CA SER A 72 1.19 11.26 4.48
C SER A 72 1.68 10.16 5.42
N CYS A 73 1.40 8.90 5.10
CA CYS A 73 1.64 7.77 5.98
C CYS A 73 3.01 7.10 5.76
N VAL A 74 3.59 7.19 4.56
CA VAL A 74 4.91 6.63 4.23
C VAL A 74 5.81 7.70 3.64
N PRO A 75 6.56 8.45 4.48
CA PRO A 75 7.36 9.59 4.04
C PRO A 75 8.46 9.26 3.03
N ASP A 76 8.91 8.00 2.99
CA ASP A 76 9.92 7.54 2.03
C ASP A 76 9.39 7.50 0.58
N ILE A 77 8.08 7.47 0.40
CA ILE A 77 7.44 7.43 -0.92
C ILE A 77 7.17 8.87 -1.38
N LYS A 78 7.96 9.35 -2.35
CA LYS A 78 7.86 10.70 -2.90
C LYS A 78 6.81 10.80 -4.01
N ASP A 79 6.69 9.76 -4.84
CA ASP A 79 5.77 9.74 -5.97
C ASP A 79 4.96 8.42 -6.02
N PRO A 80 3.83 8.32 -5.27
CA PRO A 80 3.00 7.12 -5.27
C PRO A 80 2.38 6.77 -6.63
N TRP A 81 2.22 7.73 -7.55
CA TRP A 81 1.69 7.47 -8.88
C TRP A 81 2.55 6.49 -9.69
N LYS A 82 3.86 6.47 -9.42
CA LYS A 82 4.82 5.60 -10.11
C LYS A 82 5.03 4.26 -9.41
N LEU A 83 4.42 4.04 -8.25
CA LEU A 83 4.47 2.74 -7.59
C LEU A 83 3.79 1.67 -8.44
N VAL A 84 4.32 0.48 -8.43
CA VAL A 84 3.67 -0.69 -9.03
C VAL A 84 2.49 -1.13 -8.19
N ASN A 85 1.45 -1.66 -8.83
CA ASN A 85 0.16 -1.91 -8.21
C ASN A 85 0.24 -2.76 -6.94
N TYR A 86 0.95 -3.87 -6.97
CA TYR A 86 1.04 -4.77 -5.81
C TYR A 86 1.83 -4.18 -4.64
N ASP A 87 2.74 -3.23 -4.88
CA ASP A 87 3.38 -2.48 -3.79
C ASP A 87 2.41 -1.44 -3.20
N VAL A 88 1.55 -0.83 -4.03
CA VAL A 88 0.46 0.04 -3.55
C VAL A 88 -0.48 -0.73 -2.64
N ASP A 89 -0.91 -1.93 -3.04
CA ASP A 89 -1.79 -2.79 -2.23
C ASP A 89 -1.13 -3.12 -0.89
N THR A 90 0.16 -3.48 -0.90
CA THR A 90 0.96 -3.74 0.31
C THR A 90 0.99 -2.54 1.24
N VAL A 91 1.25 -1.33 0.71
CA VAL A 91 1.26 -0.08 1.46
C VAL A 91 -0.11 0.23 2.06
N LEU A 92 -1.20 0.05 1.30
CA LEU A 92 -2.56 0.31 1.78
C LEU A 92 -2.97 -0.64 2.91
N ILE A 93 -2.62 -1.93 2.81
CA ILE A 93 -2.84 -2.90 3.90
C ILE A 93 -2.07 -2.48 5.14
N ALA A 94 -0.81 -2.08 4.99
CA ALA A 94 0.01 -1.62 6.11
C ALA A 94 -0.54 -0.34 6.77
N ILE A 95 -0.98 0.63 5.99
CA ILE A 95 -1.65 1.85 6.49
C ILE A 95 -2.93 1.48 7.26
N ARG A 96 -3.68 0.50 6.75
CA ARG A 96 -4.89 0.00 7.43
C ARG A 96 -4.56 -0.64 8.78
N ILE A 97 -3.49 -1.45 8.85
CA ILE A 97 -2.99 -2.03 10.11
C ILE A 97 -2.56 -0.93 11.07
N ALA A 98 -1.78 0.04 10.59
CA ALA A 98 -1.25 1.14 11.40
C ALA A 98 -2.35 2.03 12.01
N GLY A 99 -3.47 2.21 11.30
CA GLY A 99 -4.55 3.10 11.74
C GLY A 99 -5.69 2.42 12.51
N TYR A 100 -6.00 1.16 12.19
CA TYR A 100 -7.21 0.49 12.68
C TYR A 100 -6.98 -0.88 13.31
N GLY A 101 -5.72 -1.34 13.35
CA GLY A 101 -5.35 -2.62 13.93
C GLY A 101 -5.31 -3.78 12.93
N GLU A 102 -5.00 -4.96 13.47
CA GLU A 102 -4.57 -6.13 12.70
C GLU A 102 -5.70 -6.93 12.05
N THR A 103 -6.94 -6.69 12.45
CA THR A 103 -8.09 -7.46 11.97
C THR A 103 -9.07 -6.59 11.21
N MET A 104 -9.76 -7.18 10.24
CA MET A 104 -10.81 -6.54 9.47
C MET A 104 -11.99 -7.50 9.30
N ASP A 105 -13.17 -7.06 9.74
CA ASP A 105 -14.39 -7.81 9.51
C ASP A 105 -14.98 -7.46 8.14
N VAL A 106 -15.16 -8.48 7.31
CA VAL A 106 -15.75 -8.37 5.98
C VAL A 106 -17.08 -9.11 5.97
N GLN A 107 -18.15 -8.42 5.58
CA GLN A 107 -19.46 -9.02 5.36
C GLN A 107 -19.67 -9.26 3.87
N THR A 108 -20.02 -10.48 3.52
CA THR A 108 -20.39 -10.84 2.16
C THR A 108 -21.76 -11.53 2.17
N SER A 109 -22.57 -11.28 1.14
CA SER A 109 -23.82 -12.01 0.95
C SER A 109 -23.59 -13.16 0.00
N VAL A 110 -24.01 -14.36 0.41
CA VAL A 110 -23.98 -15.53 -0.48
C VAL A 110 -25.26 -15.53 -1.32
N PRO A 111 -25.17 -15.37 -2.65
CA PRO A 111 -26.35 -15.19 -3.51
C PRO A 111 -27.35 -16.35 -3.44
N THR A 112 -26.87 -17.55 -3.09
CA THR A 112 -27.69 -18.78 -3.05
C THR A 112 -28.54 -18.89 -1.78
N ILE A 113 -28.12 -18.26 -0.67
CA ILE A 113 -28.76 -18.45 0.65
C ILE A 113 -29.35 -17.12 1.15
N ASN A 114 -29.01 -16.00 0.51
CA ASN A 114 -29.42 -14.64 0.92
C ASN A 114 -29.07 -14.27 2.37
N GLU A 115 -28.07 -14.95 2.93
CA GLU A 115 -27.56 -14.69 4.28
C GLU A 115 -26.25 -13.91 4.21
N ALA A 116 -26.10 -12.94 5.12
CA ALA A 116 -24.86 -12.22 5.31
C ALA A 116 -23.89 -13.07 6.16
N VAL A 117 -22.76 -13.44 5.57
CA VAL A 117 -21.69 -14.13 6.28
C VAL A 117 -20.62 -13.11 6.65
N SER A 118 -20.29 -13.06 7.95
CA SER A 118 -19.18 -12.25 8.46
C SER A 118 -17.91 -13.09 8.55
N HIS A 119 -16.83 -12.57 8.02
CA HIS A 119 -15.50 -13.19 8.07
C HIS A 119 -14.47 -12.20 8.58
N THR A 120 -13.67 -12.60 9.58
CA THR A 120 -12.59 -11.78 10.11
C THR A 120 -11.29 -12.13 9.38
N VAL A 121 -10.70 -11.15 8.72
CA VAL A 121 -9.43 -11.27 7.99
C VAL A 121 -8.30 -10.80 8.91
N ASN A 122 -7.24 -11.61 9.01
CA ASN A 122 -5.99 -11.22 9.66
C ASN A 122 -5.08 -10.54 8.64
N LEU A 123 -4.91 -9.23 8.77
CA LEU A 123 -4.16 -8.41 7.82
C LEU A 123 -2.63 -8.66 7.86
N PRO A 124 -1.98 -8.83 9.01
CA PRO A 124 -0.56 -9.21 9.06
C PRO A 124 -0.25 -10.50 8.30
N SER A 125 -1.08 -11.54 8.47
CA SER A 125 -0.91 -12.81 7.75
C SER A 125 -1.06 -12.62 6.22
N MET A 126 -2.01 -11.79 5.81
CA MET A 126 -2.20 -11.43 4.40
C MET A 126 -1.00 -10.66 3.84
N LEU A 127 -0.47 -9.71 4.61
CA LEU A 127 0.71 -8.92 4.25
C LEU A 127 1.94 -9.83 4.08
N GLU A 128 2.14 -10.77 4.98
CA GLU A 128 3.23 -11.73 4.92
C GLU A 128 3.13 -12.62 3.66
N GLN A 129 1.95 -13.13 3.35
CA GLN A 129 1.73 -13.95 2.15
C GLN A 129 2.04 -13.16 0.86
N ILE A 130 1.61 -11.91 0.76
CA ILE A 130 1.89 -11.04 -0.40
C ILE A 130 3.40 -10.81 -0.52
N THR A 131 4.08 -10.53 0.58
CA THR A 131 5.52 -10.25 0.58
C THR A 131 6.36 -11.48 0.23
N GLN A 132 5.92 -12.68 0.62
CA GLN A 132 6.62 -13.93 0.32
C GLN A 132 6.38 -14.44 -1.11
N THR A 133 5.35 -13.92 -1.80
CA THR A 133 5.01 -14.35 -3.15
C THR A 133 6.04 -13.82 -4.15
N SER A 134 6.77 -14.74 -4.81
CA SER A 134 7.69 -14.37 -5.87
C SER A 134 6.94 -14.03 -7.16
N ILE A 135 7.20 -12.83 -7.69
CA ILE A 135 6.58 -12.39 -8.94
C ILE A 135 7.38 -12.92 -10.12
N GLN A 136 6.74 -13.74 -10.95
CA GLN A 136 7.33 -14.25 -12.17
C GLN A 136 7.24 -13.19 -13.28
N GLU A 137 8.39 -12.61 -13.63
CA GLU A 137 8.47 -11.59 -14.70
C GLU A 137 8.52 -12.20 -16.11
N SER A 138 8.71 -13.51 -16.24
CA SER A 138 8.81 -14.16 -17.54
C SER A 138 8.15 -15.54 -17.53
N THR A 139 7.49 -15.88 -18.62
CA THR A 139 6.92 -17.21 -18.84
C THR A 139 7.20 -17.67 -20.27
N THR A 140 7.23 -18.98 -20.46
CA THR A 140 7.37 -19.57 -21.79
C THR A 140 6.04 -20.21 -22.19
N LEU A 141 5.49 -19.76 -23.31
CA LEU A 141 4.26 -20.35 -23.87
C LEU A 141 4.52 -21.75 -24.43
N PRO A 142 3.45 -22.57 -24.61
CA PRO A 142 3.55 -23.92 -25.19
C PRO A 142 4.20 -23.96 -26.60
N ASN A 143 4.13 -22.86 -27.32
CA ASN A 143 4.78 -22.70 -28.64
C ASN A 143 6.28 -22.34 -28.58
N GLY A 144 6.88 -22.30 -27.37
CA GLY A 144 8.29 -21.96 -27.16
C GLY A 144 8.60 -20.45 -27.09
N MET A 145 7.61 -19.59 -27.24
CA MET A 145 7.79 -18.14 -27.16
C MET A 145 7.97 -17.69 -25.72
N LYS A 146 9.04 -16.93 -25.45
CA LYS A 146 9.27 -16.31 -24.12
C LYS A 146 8.58 -14.96 -24.06
N ILE A 147 7.70 -14.79 -23.07
CA ILE A 147 7.03 -13.52 -22.77
C ILE A 147 7.64 -12.94 -21.50
N LYS A 148 7.99 -11.65 -21.55
CA LYS A 148 8.36 -10.86 -20.37
C LYS A 148 7.21 -9.93 -20.00
N VAL A 149 6.75 -10.03 -18.75
CA VAL A 149 5.65 -9.21 -18.20
C VAL A 149 6.26 -8.14 -17.32
N LYS A 150 5.84 -6.90 -17.50
CA LYS A 150 6.18 -5.80 -16.59
C LYS A 150 4.99 -5.47 -15.72
N PRO A 151 5.20 -5.19 -14.42
CA PRO A 151 4.12 -4.71 -13.57
C PRO A 151 3.62 -3.35 -14.04
N VAL A 152 2.33 -3.10 -13.82
CA VAL A 152 1.68 -1.84 -14.16
C VAL A 152 1.82 -0.88 -12.99
N SER A 153 2.10 0.39 -13.26
CA SER A 153 2.10 1.46 -12.26
C SER A 153 0.68 1.92 -11.92
N TYR A 154 0.51 2.50 -10.76
CA TYR A 154 -0.79 2.98 -10.26
C TYR A 154 -1.44 4.00 -11.20
N THR A 155 -0.65 4.84 -11.89
CA THR A 155 -1.15 5.79 -12.90
C THR A 155 -1.99 5.14 -13.98
N HIS A 156 -1.66 3.92 -14.42
CA HIS A 156 -2.38 3.24 -15.49
C HIS A 156 -3.73 2.65 -15.04
N LEU A 157 -3.91 2.44 -13.75
CA LEU A 157 -5.16 1.91 -13.19
C LEU A 157 -6.23 2.98 -13.01
N THR A 158 -5.80 4.22 -12.78
CA THR A 158 -6.68 5.34 -12.42
C THR A 158 -6.98 6.29 -13.58
N LEU A 159 -6.39 6.10 -14.74
CA LEU A 159 -6.70 6.90 -15.91
C LEU A 159 -8.15 6.65 -16.34
N PRO A 160 -8.99 7.72 -16.47
CA PRO A 160 -10.32 7.57 -17.01
C PRO A 160 -10.23 7.04 -18.44
N THR A 161 -10.89 5.93 -18.70
CA THR A 161 -11.13 5.46 -20.06
C THR A 161 -11.86 6.58 -20.79
N LYS A 162 -11.22 7.26 -21.73
CA LYS A 162 -11.92 8.15 -22.64
C LYS A 162 -12.96 7.32 -23.36
N ALA A 163 -14.23 7.58 -23.04
CA ALA A 163 -15.36 7.12 -23.81
C ALA A 163 -15.36 7.81 -25.20
#